data_4d091c47b6d0f56dac2f80255969ef88
#
_entry.id   4d091c47b6d0f56dac2f80255969ef88
#
_cell.length_a   1.000
_cell.length_b   1.000
_cell.length_c   1.000
_cell.angle_alpha   90.00
_cell.angle_beta   90.00
_cell.angle_gamma   90.00
#
_symmetry.space_group_name_H-M   'P 1'
#
loop_
_entity.id
_entity.type
_entity.pdbx_description
1 polymer ?
#
loop_
_entity_poly.entity_id
_entity_poly.type
_entity_poly.pdbx_seq_one_letter_code
_entity_poly.pdbx_strand_id
1 'polypeptide(L)'
;PAGSRELKSTPPDSMHATVMITEQYTLEKVVQAENGGKVRLNIHLPRLESDSADAARINAEIAQLYEYDVQEYADCPAAADPDSWDFCMEMKWNASWYGDCVSLVVSSSYGGTDAPFYQGWCFDFESGSQLTATQMLQRMGADPAALEEALYRDVKRRDELDRQAAI
;
A
#
# COMPACT_ATOMS: atom_id res chain seq x y z
N PRO A 1 29.05 -14.06 -16.12
CA PRO A 1 27.92 -13.25 -16.51
C PRO A 1 26.68 -13.92 -15.96
N ALA A 2 26.22 -13.45 -14.78
CA ALA A 2 24.97 -13.89 -14.19
C ALA A 2 23.85 -13.25 -15.00
N GLY A 3 23.13 -14.07 -15.78
CA GLY A 3 21.97 -13.64 -16.52
C GLY A 3 20.89 -13.18 -15.55
N SER A 4 20.48 -11.93 -15.68
CA SER A 4 19.29 -11.39 -15.05
C SER A 4 18.10 -12.23 -15.56
N ARG A 5 17.60 -13.13 -14.73
CA ARG A 5 16.31 -13.77 -14.97
C ARG A 5 15.24 -12.71 -14.75
N GLU A 6 14.65 -12.22 -15.83
CA GLU A 6 13.40 -11.47 -15.77
C GLU A 6 12.37 -12.32 -15.01
N LEU A 7 11.99 -11.89 -13.83
CA LEU A 7 10.86 -12.45 -13.07
C LEU A 7 9.59 -12.10 -13.85
N LYS A 8 9.15 -13.02 -14.71
CA LYS A 8 7.86 -12.92 -15.37
C LYS A 8 6.78 -13.17 -14.32
N SER A 9 6.24 -12.10 -13.75
CA SER A 9 4.94 -12.16 -13.09
C SER A 9 3.91 -12.48 -14.17
N THR A 10 3.38 -13.69 -14.17
CA THR A 10 2.17 -13.99 -14.93
C THR A 10 1.02 -13.62 -14.00
N PRO A 11 0.30 -12.51 -14.24
CA PRO A 11 -0.90 -12.24 -13.47
C PRO A 11 -1.87 -13.41 -13.71
N PRO A 12 -2.66 -13.83 -12.72
CA PRO A 12 -3.82 -14.67 -12.95
C PRO A 12 -4.67 -13.97 -14.01
N ASP A 13 -5.42 -14.75 -14.81
CA ASP A 13 -6.38 -14.18 -15.77
C ASP A 13 -7.04 -12.97 -15.12
N SER A 14 -7.06 -11.84 -15.79
CA SER A 14 -7.50 -10.54 -15.23
C SER A 14 -8.90 -10.62 -14.59
N MET A 15 -9.74 -11.58 -15.00
CA MET A 15 -11.01 -11.90 -14.36
C MET A 15 -10.86 -12.58 -12.99
N HIS A 16 -9.83 -13.41 -12.76
CA HIS A 16 -9.59 -14.05 -11.46
C HIS A 16 -9.12 -13.03 -10.42
N ALA A 17 -8.20 -12.16 -10.79
CA ALA A 17 -7.68 -11.14 -9.90
C ALA A 17 -8.78 -10.16 -9.39
N THR A 18 -9.76 -9.84 -10.24
CA THR A 18 -10.87 -8.94 -9.88
C THR A 18 -11.87 -9.57 -8.90
N VAL A 19 -11.92 -10.91 -8.82
CA VAL A 19 -12.81 -11.63 -7.88
C VAL A 19 -12.12 -11.87 -6.53
N MET A 20 -10.78 -11.92 -6.51
CA MET A 20 -10.00 -12.23 -5.31
C MET A 20 -9.69 -11.02 -4.43
N ILE A 21 -9.67 -9.82 -5.01
CA ILE A 21 -9.48 -8.56 -4.29
C ILE A 21 -10.52 -7.56 -4.78
N THR A 22 -11.29 -7.02 -3.85
CA THR A 22 -12.32 -6.00 -4.11
C THR A 22 -12.02 -4.71 -3.35
N GLU A 23 -12.78 -3.65 -3.59
CA GLU A 23 -12.71 -2.43 -2.80
C GLU A 23 -13.50 -2.61 -1.51
N GLN A 24 -12.86 -2.45 -0.35
CA GLN A 24 -13.53 -2.47 0.95
C GLN A 24 -14.11 -1.10 1.29
N TYR A 25 -13.34 -0.07 1.05
CA TYR A 25 -13.76 1.32 1.26
C TYR A 25 -13.39 2.16 0.04
N THR A 26 -14.35 2.94 -0.41
CA THR A 26 -14.14 3.96 -1.44
C THR A 26 -14.77 5.26 -0.95
N LEU A 27 -13.95 6.29 -0.79
CA LEU A 27 -14.41 7.61 -0.39
C LEU A 27 -13.72 8.68 -1.23
N GLU A 28 -14.48 9.32 -2.11
CA GLU A 28 -14.06 10.52 -2.83
C GLU A 28 -14.91 11.68 -2.35
N LYS A 29 -14.33 12.56 -1.52
CA LYS A 29 -15.07 13.64 -0.88
C LYS A 29 -14.24 14.92 -0.82
N VAL A 30 -14.91 16.05 -1.02
CA VAL A 30 -14.36 17.37 -0.70
C VAL A 30 -15.25 17.99 0.37
N VAL A 31 -14.67 18.31 1.50
CA VAL A 31 -15.36 18.93 2.64
C VAL A 31 -14.82 20.33 2.82
N GLN A 32 -15.70 21.30 3.04
CA GLN A 32 -15.33 22.67 3.37
C GLN A 32 -15.05 22.76 4.86
N ALA A 33 -13.85 23.18 5.23
CA ALA A 33 -13.49 23.46 6.61
C ALA A 33 -14.06 24.80 7.08
N GLU A 34 -14.21 24.98 8.38
CA GLU A 34 -14.78 26.22 8.96
C GLU A 34 -13.91 27.46 8.67
N ASN A 35 -12.60 27.27 8.54
CA ASN A 35 -11.63 28.33 8.19
C ASN A 35 -11.65 28.72 6.69
N GLY A 36 -12.48 28.08 5.87
CA GLY A 36 -12.58 28.28 4.44
C GLY A 36 -11.66 27.39 3.58
N GLY A 37 -10.78 26.60 4.20
CA GLY A 37 -9.95 25.62 3.54
C GLY A 37 -10.77 24.41 3.06
N LYS A 38 -10.15 23.55 2.26
CA LYS A 38 -10.78 22.33 1.74
C LYS A 38 -10.05 21.09 2.22
N VAL A 39 -10.81 20.10 2.69
CA VAL A 39 -10.32 18.76 2.95
C VAL A 39 -10.73 17.88 1.79
N ARG A 40 -9.75 17.32 1.09
CA ARG A 40 -9.96 16.38 -0.01
C ARG A 40 -9.59 14.99 0.47
N LEU A 41 -10.53 14.07 0.37
CA LEU A 41 -10.35 12.67 0.70
C LEU A 41 -10.48 11.85 -0.59
N ASN A 42 -9.45 11.09 -0.92
CA ASN A 42 -9.40 10.15 -2.04
C ASN A 42 -8.91 8.80 -1.53
N ILE A 43 -9.84 7.98 -1.05
CA ILE A 43 -9.56 6.78 -0.29
C ILE A 43 -10.06 5.57 -1.06
N HIS A 44 -9.14 4.65 -1.36
CA HIS A 44 -9.38 3.36 -1.96
C HIS A 44 -8.65 2.31 -1.14
N LEU A 45 -9.38 1.46 -0.42
CA LEU A 45 -8.81 0.41 0.41
C LEU A 45 -9.34 -0.95 -0.01
N PRO A 46 -8.47 -1.96 -0.12
CA PRO A 46 -8.81 -3.27 -0.65
C PRO A 46 -9.39 -4.21 0.40
N ARG A 47 -9.98 -5.28 -0.08
CA ARG A 47 -10.42 -6.45 0.69
C ARG A 47 -9.97 -7.73 -0.02
N LEU A 48 -9.41 -8.65 0.73
CA LEU A 48 -9.15 -10.02 0.28
C LEU A 48 -10.45 -10.84 0.35
N GLU A 49 -10.88 -11.40 -0.76
CA GLU A 49 -12.06 -12.25 -0.85
C GLU A 49 -11.66 -13.71 -0.57
N SER A 50 -11.53 -14.03 0.71
CA SER A 50 -11.24 -15.36 1.22
C SER A 50 -11.88 -15.54 2.59
N ASP A 51 -12.41 -16.74 2.86
CA ASP A 51 -13.05 -17.07 4.14
C ASP A 51 -12.03 -17.49 5.22
N SER A 52 -10.74 -17.37 4.94
CA SER A 52 -9.69 -17.77 5.88
C SER A 52 -9.55 -16.78 7.05
N ALA A 53 -9.08 -17.29 8.19
CA ALA A 53 -8.81 -16.47 9.38
C ALA A 53 -7.73 -15.40 9.10
N ASP A 54 -6.73 -15.73 8.28
CA ASP A 54 -5.66 -14.79 7.94
C ASP A 54 -6.17 -13.66 7.03
N ALA A 55 -7.04 -13.96 6.05
CA ALA A 55 -7.69 -12.93 5.24
C ALA A 55 -8.58 -12.02 6.10
N ALA A 56 -9.36 -12.60 7.03
CA ALA A 56 -10.19 -11.83 7.95
C ALA A 56 -9.34 -10.88 8.81
N ARG A 57 -8.18 -11.33 9.28
CA ARG A 57 -7.25 -10.51 10.05
C ARG A 57 -6.66 -9.36 9.20
N ILE A 58 -6.18 -9.64 8.00
CA ILE A 58 -5.66 -8.62 7.08
C ILE A 58 -6.75 -7.59 6.77
N ASN A 59 -7.97 -8.03 6.45
CA ASN A 59 -9.09 -7.14 6.17
C ASN A 59 -9.45 -6.26 7.37
N ALA A 60 -9.33 -6.79 8.61
CA ALA A 60 -9.52 -6.00 9.82
C ALA A 60 -8.41 -4.96 10.01
N GLU A 61 -7.14 -5.29 9.73
CA GLU A 61 -6.02 -4.34 9.76
C GLU A 61 -6.22 -3.21 8.72
N ILE A 62 -6.70 -3.55 7.52
CA ILE A 62 -7.04 -2.56 6.49
C ILE A 62 -8.23 -1.68 6.93
N ALA A 63 -9.25 -2.25 7.58
CA ALA A 63 -10.38 -1.50 8.12
C ALA A 63 -9.93 -0.49 9.18
N GLN A 64 -8.95 -0.83 10.01
CA GLN A 64 -8.39 0.08 11.00
C GLN A 64 -7.75 1.32 10.36
N LEU A 65 -7.13 1.22 9.19
CA LEU A 65 -6.61 2.38 8.47
C LEU A 65 -7.73 3.37 8.14
N TYR A 66 -8.91 2.88 7.75
CA TYR A 66 -10.06 3.73 7.49
C TYR A 66 -10.61 4.37 8.78
N GLU A 67 -10.79 3.57 9.82
CA GLU A 67 -11.41 4.02 11.07
C GLU A 67 -10.58 5.08 11.81
N TYR A 68 -9.25 4.87 11.88
CA TYR A 68 -8.38 5.77 12.62
C TYR A 68 -7.94 7.00 11.81
N ASP A 69 -7.67 6.82 10.52
CA ASP A 69 -7.05 7.88 9.74
C ASP A 69 -8.06 8.68 8.92
N VAL A 70 -9.15 8.05 8.47
CA VAL A 70 -10.08 8.69 7.53
C VAL A 70 -11.33 9.22 8.19
N GLN A 71 -11.92 8.48 9.14
CA GLN A 71 -13.22 8.80 9.71
C GLN A 71 -13.16 10.13 10.47
N GLU A 72 -12.07 10.39 11.19
CA GLU A 72 -11.88 11.65 11.91
C GLU A 72 -11.96 12.87 10.96
N TYR A 73 -11.26 12.81 9.83
CA TYR A 73 -11.27 13.89 8.84
C TYR A 73 -12.58 13.97 8.04
N ALA A 74 -13.27 12.84 7.86
CA ALA A 74 -14.55 12.80 7.16
C ALA A 74 -15.68 13.40 7.98
N ASP A 75 -15.65 13.24 9.30
CA ASP A 75 -16.68 13.66 10.23
C ASP A 75 -16.37 14.99 10.92
N CYS A 76 -15.08 15.35 11.05
CA CYS A 76 -14.64 16.57 11.71
C CYS A 76 -13.62 17.35 10.87
N PRO A 77 -14.06 18.14 9.87
CA PRO A 77 -13.17 18.96 9.04
C PRO A 77 -12.32 19.96 9.82
N ALA A 78 -12.74 20.31 11.06
CA ALA A 78 -11.98 21.21 11.94
C ALA A 78 -10.68 20.58 12.49
N ALA A 79 -10.52 19.25 12.41
CA ALA A 79 -9.26 18.57 12.75
C ALA A 79 -8.16 18.79 11.71
N ALA A 80 -8.51 19.25 10.50
CA ALA A 80 -7.52 19.73 9.54
C ALA A 80 -6.81 20.97 10.12
N ASP A 81 -5.48 20.97 10.09
CA ASP A 81 -4.64 22.07 10.57
C ASP A 81 -5.24 23.43 10.15
N PRO A 82 -5.63 24.30 11.10
CA PRO A 82 -6.26 25.58 10.80
C PRO A 82 -5.36 26.53 9.99
N ASP A 83 -4.05 26.29 9.98
CA ASP A 83 -3.09 27.03 9.18
C ASP A 83 -2.91 26.46 7.76
N SER A 84 -3.48 25.28 7.48
CA SER A 84 -3.47 24.64 6.17
C SER A 84 -4.71 25.06 5.36
N TRP A 85 -4.49 25.74 4.24
CA TRP A 85 -5.57 26.19 3.36
C TRP A 85 -6.26 25.05 2.62
N ASP A 86 -5.50 23.99 2.28
CA ASP A 86 -6.01 22.79 1.63
C ASP A 86 -5.31 21.54 2.21
N PHE A 87 -6.09 20.62 2.72
CA PHE A 87 -5.61 19.32 3.18
C PHE A 87 -6.02 18.24 2.16
N CYS A 88 -5.12 17.35 1.84
CA CYS A 88 -5.40 16.21 0.99
C CYS A 88 -4.96 14.92 1.70
N MET A 89 -5.86 13.96 1.80
CA MET A 89 -5.54 12.60 2.21
C MET A 89 -5.83 11.67 1.04
N GLU A 90 -4.83 10.92 0.65
CA GLU A 90 -4.93 9.93 -0.40
C GLU A 90 -4.48 8.56 0.12
N MET A 91 -5.34 7.56 -0.02
CA MET A 91 -5.00 6.16 0.20
C MET A 91 -5.29 5.37 -1.06
N LYS A 92 -4.29 4.64 -1.54
CA LYS A 92 -4.38 3.81 -2.73
C LYS A 92 -3.74 2.46 -2.48
N TRP A 93 -4.21 1.46 -3.18
CA TRP A 93 -3.62 0.13 -3.10
C TRP A 93 -3.11 -0.36 -4.46
N ASN A 94 -2.18 -1.29 -4.38
CA ASN A 94 -1.65 -2.02 -5.52
C ASN A 94 -1.46 -3.48 -5.14
N ALA A 95 -1.69 -4.37 -6.09
CA ALA A 95 -1.48 -5.80 -5.92
C ALA A 95 -0.53 -6.33 -6.99
N SER A 96 0.47 -7.08 -6.55
CA SER A 96 1.40 -7.80 -7.42
C SER A 96 1.24 -9.30 -7.21
N TRP A 97 1.06 -10.05 -8.29
CA TRP A 97 0.71 -11.46 -8.25
C TRP A 97 1.87 -12.37 -8.64
N TYR A 98 1.94 -13.52 -8.00
CA TYR A 98 2.80 -14.64 -8.37
C TYR A 98 2.03 -15.95 -8.16
N GLY A 99 1.47 -16.52 -9.23
CA GLY A 99 0.49 -17.61 -9.11
C GLY A 99 -0.70 -17.17 -8.27
N ASP A 100 -1.08 -17.98 -7.27
CA ASP A 100 -2.15 -17.67 -6.31
C ASP A 100 -1.70 -16.81 -5.13
N CYS A 101 -0.44 -16.38 -5.13
CA CYS A 101 0.10 -15.49 -4.09
C CYS A 101 0.01 -14.03 -4.54
N VAL A 102 -0.37 -13.16 -3.61
CA VAL A 102 -0.41 -11.72 -3.82
C VAL A 102 0.47 -10.97 -2.83
N SER A 103 1.15 -9.95 -3.30
CA SER A 103 1.72 -8.88 -2.48
C SER A 103 0.82 -7.66 -2.62
N LEU A 104 0.12 -7.33 -1.54
CA LEU A 104 -0.81 -6.21 -1.45
C LEU A 104 -0.14 -5.08 -0.71
N VAL A 105 -0.17 -3.87 -1.27
CA VAL A 105 0.43 -2.68 -0.66
C VAL A 105 -0.60 -1.55 -0.66
N VAL A 106 -0.81 -0.93 0.49
CA VAL A 106 -1.55 0.32 0.64
C VAL A 106 -0.54 1.44 0.85
N SER A 107 -0.67 2.50 0.07
CA SER A 107 0.07 3.75 0.24
C SER A 107 -0.86 4.81 0.80
N SER A 108 -0.40 5.53 1.85
CA SER A 108 -1.13 6.62 2.48
C SER A 108 -0.30 7.89 2.38
N SER A 109 -0.88 8.97 1.86
CA SER A 109 -0.26 10.29 1.84
C SER A 109 -1.18 11.32 2.48
N TYR A 110 -0.57 12.21 3.26
CA TYR A 110 -1.26 13.28 3.98
C TYR A 110 -0.75 14.61 3.48
N GLY A 111 -1.62 15.59 3.35
CA GLY A 111 -1.24 16.94 2.91
C GLY A 111 -0.07 17.49 3.72
N GLY A 112 0.99 17.92 3.02
CA GLY A 112 2.19 18.46 3.64
C GLY A 112 3.27 17.43 4.01
N THR A 113 3.07 16.14 3.74
CA THR A 113 4.13 15.13 3.88
C THR A 113 4.85 14.91 2.56
N ASP A 114 6.19 14.90 2.58
CA ASP A 114 7.01 14.73 1.37
C ASP A 114 7.06 13.28 0.87
N ALA A 115 6.68 12.31 1.70
CA ALA A 115 6.72 10.91 1.35
C ALA A 115 5.47 10.15 1.84
N PRO A 116 4.91 9.25 1.03
CA PRO A 116 3.81 8.41 1.46
C PRO A 116 4.28 7.35 2.46
N PHE A 117 3.38 6.94 3.33
CA PHE A 117 3.53 5.77 4.18
C PHE A 117 3.08 4.53 3.40
N TYR A 118 3.73 3.40 3.66
CA TYR A 118 3.39 2.13 3.00
C TYR A 118 3.12 1.06 4.05
N GLN A 119 2.05 0.32 3.84
CA GLN A 119 1.72 -0.89 4.59
C GLN A 119 1.46 -2.02 3.61
N GLY A 120 1.97 -3.21 3.89
CA GLY A 120 1.90 -4.31 2.95
C GLY A 120 1.67 -5.66 3.60
N TRP A 121 0.99 -6.53 2.84
CA TRP A 121 0.71 -7.91 3.21
C TRP A 121 1.01 -8.84 2.04
N CYS A 122 1.47 -10.04 2.33
CA CYS A 122 1.55 -11.12 1.36
C CYS A 122 0.55 -12.20 1.76
N PHE A 123 -0.23 -12.69 0.79
CA PHE A 123 -1.28 -13.66 1.03
C PHE A 123 -1.27 -14.73 -0.08
N ASP A 124 -1.52 -15.97 0.31
CA ASP A 124 -1.64 -17.12 -0.58
C ASP A 124 -3.11 -17.57 -0.60
N PHE A 125 -3.77 -17.37 -1.70
CA PHE A 125 -5.19 -17.72 -1.87
C PHE A 125 -5.44 -19.23 -1.94
N GLU A 126 -4.46 -20.03 -2.37
CA GLU A 126 -4.58 -21.48 -2.40
C GLU A 126 -4.63 -22.07 -0.99
N SER A 127 -3.72 -21.66 -0.12
CA SER A 127 -3.67 -22.13 1.27
C SER A 127 -4.52 -21.32 2.23
N GLY A 128 -4.99 -20.13 1.83
CA GLY A 128 -5.70 -19.19 2.69
C GLY A 128 -4.82 -18.59 3.79
N SER A 129 -3.50 -18.50 3.58
CA SER A 129 -2.54 -18.13 4.62
C SER A 129 -1.83 -16.82 4.29
N GLN A 130 -1.58 -16.02 5.33
CA GLN A 130 -0.66 -14.89 5.23
C GLN A 130 0.78 -15.41 5.13
N LEU A 131 1.53 -14.79 4.23
CA LEU A 131 2.96 -15.08 4.05
C LEU A 131 3.79 -13.93 4.63
N THR A 132 4.97 -14.27 5.15
CA THR A 132 6.01 -13.25 5.36
C THR A 132 6.61 -12.82 4.02
N ALA A 133 7.23 -11.64 3.97
CA ALA A 133 7.96 -11.18 2.77
C ALA A 133 9.03 -12.21 2.35
N THR A 134 9.73 -12.82 3.31
CA THR A 134 10.72 -13.87 3.04
C THR A 134 10.09 -15.11 2.38
N GLN A 135 8.95 -15.57 2.87
CA GLN A 135 8.23 -16.71 2.27
C GLN A 135 7.75 -16.40 0.85
N MET A 136 7.26 -15.17 0.63
CA MET A 136 6.85 -14.72 -0.71
C MET A 136 8.04 -14.72 -1.67
N LEU A 137 9.17 -14.15 -1.27
CA LEU A 137 10.41 -14.14 -2.08
C LEU A 137 10.91 -15.55 -2.38
N GLN A 138 10.88 -16.46 -1.41
CA GLN A 138 11.26 -17.87 -1.61
C GLN A 138 10.36 -18.56 -2.63
N ARG A 139 9.05 -18.32 -2.61
CA ARG A 139 8.12 -18.85 -3.61
C ARG A 139 8.39 -18.30 -5.01
N MET A 140 8.80 -17.04 -5.10
CA MET A 140 9.23 -16.42 -6.36
C MET A 140 10.60 -16.93 -6.85
N GLY A 141 11.28 -17.76 -6.07
CA GLY A 141 12.64 -18.22 -6.36
C GLY A 141 13.70 -17.12 -6.23
N ALA A 142 13.37 -16.06 -5.48
CA ALA A 142 14.30 -14.99 -5.16
C ALA A 142 15.10 -15.35 -3.90
N ASP A 143 16.37 -14.92 -3.86
CA ASP A 143 17.19 -14.99 -2.66
C ASP A 143 16.94 -13.72 -1.80
N PRO A 144 16.33 -13.84 -0.60
CA PRO A 144 16.06 -12.69 0.25
C PRO A 144 17.32 -11.91 0.63
N ALA A 145 18.45 -12.59 0.87
CA ALA A 145 19.70 -11.94 1.23
C ALA A 145 20.28 -11.12 0.07
N ALA A 146 20.21 -11.65 -1.14
CA ALA A 146 20.65 -10.92 -2.34
C ALA A 146 19.76 -9.69 -2.61
N LEU A 147 18.45 -9.78 -2.32
CA LEU A 147 17.53 -8.64 -2.45
C LEU A 147 17.83 -7.56 -1.40
N GLU A 148 18.03 -7.95 -0.14
CA GLU A 148 18.38 -7.02 0.93
C GLU A 148 19.67 -6.27 0.62
N GLU A 149 20.71 -6.96 0.14
CA GLU A 149 21.96 -6.34 -0.27
C GLU A 149 21.77 -5.38 -1.46
N ALA A 150 20.91 -5.73 -2.42
CA ALA A 150 20.60 -4.87 -3.56
C ALA A 150 19.85 -3.60 -3.13
N LEU A 151 18.87 -3.72 -2.25
CA LEU A 151 18.13 -2.58 -1.69
C LEU A 151 19.06 -1.66 -0.89
N TYR A 152 19.92 -2.22 -0.04
CA TYR A 152 20.89 -1.43 0.72
C TYR A 152 21.84 -0.63 -0.18
N ARG A 153 22.32 -1.24 -1.26
CA ARG A 153 23.15 -0.55 -2.25
C ARG A 153 22.40 0.57 -2.96
N ASP A 154 21.13 0.36 -3.30
CA ASP A 154 20.31 1.38 -3.98
C ASP A 154 20.00 2.56 -3.06
N VAL A 155 19.66 2.31 -1.81
CA VAL A 155 19.44 3.36 -0.79
C VAL A 155 20.69 4.20 -0.59
N LYS A 156 21.86 3.56 -0.42
CA LYS A 156 23.14 4.28 -0.31
C LYS A 156 23.43 5.16 -1.52
N ARG A 157 23.19 4.63 -2.71
CA ARG A 157 23.41 5.37 -3.95
C ARG A 157 22.51 6.60 -4.04
N ARG A 158 21.24 6.50 -3.64
CA ARG A 158 20.31 7.63 -3.63
C ARG A 158 20.72 8.70 -2.63
N ASP A 159 21.07 8.30 -1.39
CA ASP A 159 21.55 9.21 -0.36
C ASP A 159 22.82 9.98 -0.79
N GLU A 160 23.69 9.34 -1.56
CA GLU A 160 24.90 9.96 -2.10
C GLU A 160 24.60 10.96 -3.23
N LEU A 161 23.62 10.64 -4.10
CA LEU A 161 23.15 11.55 -5.16
C LEU A 161 22.44 12.77 -4.56
N ASP A 162 21.60 12.58 -3.54
CA ASP A 162 20.88 13.66 -2.87
C ASP A 162 21.86 14.63 -2.15
N ARG A 163 22.92 14.10 -1.53
CA ARG A 163 23.98 14.94 -0.95
C ARG A 163 24.75 15.74 -2.00
N GLN A 164 24.99 15.16 -3.19
CA GLN A 164 25.68 15.87 -4.28
C GLN A 164 24.79 16.94 -4.91
N ALA A 165 23.47 16.74 -4.94
CA ALA A 165 22.53 17.74 -5.46
C ALA A 165 22.29 18.93 -4.51
N ALA A 166 22.64 18.80 -3.23
CA ALA A 166 22.48 19.82 -2.19
C ALA A 166 23.69 20.79 -2.07
N ILE A 167 24.73 20.62 -2.91
CA ILE A 167 25.94 21.49 -2.96
C ILE A 167 25.84 22.42 -4.17
#